data_2c4b493e191f5f18d004a12d4771148f
#
_entry.id   2c4b493e191f5f18d004a12d4771148f
#
_cell.length_a   1.000
_cell.length_b   1.000
_cell.length_c   1.000
_cell.angle_alpha   90.00
_cell.angle_beta   90.00
_cell.angle_gamma   90.00
#
_symmetry.space_group_name_H-M   'P 1'
#
loop_
_entity.id
_entity.type
_entity.pdbx_description
1 polymer ?
#
loop_
_entity_poly.entity_id
_entity_poly.type
_entity_poly.pdbx_seq_one_letter_code
_entity_poly.pdbx_strand_id
1 'polypeptide(L)'
;IFDFLIKSPLLCSKIAFQQRKDMETIPIFFTFDRYYVLAACVAFHSLLTNAAPEYQYQLYVVHTDLQPHHIQRIKKVVSHFHNANIQFKNASHYDTAWDKLRNKSHFSKEIFYKLTAAEMFPQYERILFSDVDVLFTADISSSFFLYPNEKFYYAGTRPIQENTNLPRYAKEFTQEEIRLISDYEISAGYMLINLKCIREDNKQIELTQFFHNNLNRLILPEQDCIALCCAPYLRFMPYKYVVCAFQFHEDPQRVKFNPNNASFQDKQVAIKAYNEMREQVVQLHYSGREKPWNSPFVYKYKEWLTGCHQANQLGYYLLMQPLFFTQRLKKYSL
;
A
#
# COMPACT_ATOMS: atom_id res chain seq x y z
N ILE A 1 -29.35 30.35 31.96
CA ILE A 1 -29.81 30.32 30.53
C ILE A 1 -28.74 29.68 29.65
N PHE A 2 -27.43 29.85 29.95
CA PHE A 2 -26.34 29.26 29.17
C PHE A 2 -26.20 27.71 29.33
N ASP A 3 -26.58 27.16 30.47
CA ASP A 3 -26.48 25.70 30.73
C ASP A 3 -27.58 24.85 30.06
N PHE A 4 -28.64 25.48 29.52
CA PHE A 4 -29.75 24.74 28.89
C PHE A 4 -29.55 24.52 27.39
N LEU A 5 -28.67 25.28 26.75
CA LEU A 5 -28.39 25.17 25.31
C LEU A 5 -27.42 24.06 24.92
N ILE A 6 -26.64 23.53 25.89
CA ILE A 6 -25.62 22.50 25.65
C ILE A 6 -26.19 21.05 25.60
N LYS A 7 -27.46 20.86 26.01
CA LYS A 7 -28.09 19.53 26.11
C LYS A 7 -29.08 19.17 25.01
N SER A 8 -29.17 19.95 23.93
CA SER A 8 -30.00 19.59 22.76
C SER A 8 -29.27 18.56 21.88
N PRO A 9 -29.79 17.31 21.72
CA PRO A 9 -29.19 16.31 20.84
C PRO A 9 -29.03 16.79 19.39
N LEU A 10 -29.92 17.69 18.93
CA LEU A 10 -29.91 18.32 17.63
C LEU A 10 -28.78 19.35 17.48
N LEU A 11 -28.41 20.06 18.54
CA LEU A 11 -27.32 21.03 18.51
C LEU A 11 -25.96 20.29 18.55
N CYS A 12 -25.84 19.27 19.39
CA CYS A 12 -24.66 18.38 19.43
C CYS A 12 -24.44 17.67 18.07
N SER A 13 -25.51 17.20 17.43
CA SER A 13 -25.41 16.58 16.11
C SER A 13 -25.02 17.56 15.01
N LYS A 14 -25.52 18.81 15.06
CA LYS A 14 -25.15 19.88 14.10
C LYS A 14 -23.71 20.36 14.32
N ILE A 15 -23.25 20.51 15.56
CA ILE A 15 -21.86 20.89 15.87
C ILE A 15 -20.92 19.75 15.45
N ALA A 16 -21.24 18.50 15.76
CA ALA A 16 -20.46 17.34 15.32
C ALA A 16 -20.45 17.20 13.77
N PHE A 17 -21.55 17.51 13.11
CA PHE A 17 -21.61 17.51 11.65
C PHE A 17 -20.80 18.66 11.04
N GLN A 18 -20.84 19.85 11.65
CA GLN A 18 -20.05 21.00 11.20
C GLN A 18 -18.56 20.77 11.43
N GLN A 19 -18.16 20.24 12.60
CA GLN A 19 -16.78 19.87 12.88
C GLN A 19 -16.22 18.83 11.89
N ARG A 20 -17.05 17.86 11.44
CA ARG A 20 -16.65 16.89 10.40
C ARG A 20 -16.42 17.55 9.03
N LYS A 21 -17.13 18.64 8.73
CA LYS A 21 -17.00 19.36 7.46
C LYS A 21 -15.69 20.14 7.35
N ASP A 22 -15.10 20.48 8.50
CA ASP A 22 -13.88 21.29 8.59
C ASP A 22 -12.61 20.41 8.78
N MET A 23 -12.76 19.08 8.93
CA MET A 23 -11.63 18.17 9.04
C MET A 23 -10.96 17.95 7.68
N GLU A 24 -9.64 18.07 7.64
CA GLU A 24 -8.88 17.75 6.43
C GLU A 24 -9.00 16.26 6.09
N THR A 25 -9.23 15.98 4.81
CA THR A 25 -9.43 14.60 4.34
C THR A 25 -8.13 13.97 3.89
N ILE A 26 -7.82 12.79 4.42
CA ILE A 26 -6.73 11.92 3.98
C ILE A 26 -7.31 10.85 3.06
N PRO A 27 -7.24 11.01 1.73
CA PRO A 27 -7.68 9.99 0.79
C PRO A 27 -6.62 8.89 0.67
N ILE A 28 -7.07 7.64 0.77
CA ILE A 28 -6.23 6.46 0.58
C ILE A 28 -6.98 5.42 -0.24
N PHE A 29 -6.32 4.81 -1.22
CA PHE A 29 -6.91 3.71 -1.95
C PHE A 29 -6.10 2.42 -1.82
N PHE A 30 -6.81 1.32 -2.01
CA PHE A 30 -6.32 -0.05 -1.92
C PHE A 30 -6.82 -0.80 -3.15
N THR A 31 -6.06 -1.79 -3.57
CA THR A 31 -6.46 -2.65 -4.68
C THR A 31 -6.16 -4.10 -4.34
N PHE A 32 -7.17 -4.95 -4.47
CA PHE A 32 -7.06 -6.38 -4.14
C PHE A 32 -8.25 -7.17 -4.69
N ASP A 33 -8.06 -8.47 -4.81
CA ASP A 33 -9.08 -9.43 -5.20
C ASP A 33 -9.86 -9.99 -3.99
N ARG A 34 -10.89 -10.78 -4.26
CA ARG A 34 -11.74 -11.41 -3.23
C ARG A 34 -10.99 -12.29 -2.23
N TYR A 35 -9.82 -12.80 -2.56
CA TYR A 35 -9.04 -13.66 -1.67
C TYR A 35 -8.31 -12.87 -0.56
N TYR A 36 -8.19 -11.56 -0.74
CA TYR A 36 -7.58 -10.65 0.23
C TYR A 36 -8.59 -9.93 1.14
N VAL A 37 -9.88 -10.25 1.08
CA VAL A 37 -10.93 -9.61 1.90
C VAL A 37 -10.64 -9.71 3.40
N LEU A 38 -10.17 -10.86 3.88
CA LEU A 38 -9.78 -11.02 5.28
C LEU A 38 -8.61 -10.10 5.65
N ALA A 39 -7.57 -10.07 4.83
CA ALA A 39 -6.42 -9.19 5.02
C ALA A 39 -6.84 -7.71 5.03
N ALA A 40 -7.69 -7.30 4.07
CA ALA A 40 -8.22 -5.94 4.00
C ALA A 40 -9.00 -5.55 5.26
N CYS A 41 -9.82 -6.43 5.83
CA CYS A 41 -10.51 -6.17 7.09
C CYS A 41 -9.52 -5.91 8.25
N VAL A 42 -8.43 -6.66 8.34
CA VAL A 42 -7.39 -6.47 9.36
C VAL A 42 -6.62 -5.17 9.11
N ALA A 43 -6.23 -4.91 7.86
CA ALA A 43 -5.52 -3.70 7.48
C ALA A 43 -6.34 -2.44 7.79
N PHE A 44 -7.62 -2.41 7.38
CA PHE A 44 -8.49 -1.23 7.62
C PHE A 44 -8.78 -1.02 9.09
N HIS A 45 -9.04 -2.09 9.85
CA HIS A 45 -9.21 -1.97 11.29
C HIS A 45 -7.97 -1.40 11.96
N SER A 46 -6.78 -1.94 11.67
CA SER A 46 -5.52 -1.47 12.26
C SER A 46 -5.17 -0.04 11.84
N LEU A 47 -5.41 0.34 10.58
CA LEU A 47 -5.24 1.70 10.10
C LEU A 47 -6.11 2.66 10.91
N LEU A 48 -7.41 2.37 11.01
CA LEU A 48 -8.38 3.26 11.63
C LEU A 48 -8.30 3.29 13.16
N THR A 49 -7.82 2.21 13.79
CA THR A 49 -7.51 2.19 15.23
C THR A 49 -6.38 3.16 15.58
N ASN A 50 -5.42 3.34 14.68
CA ASN A 50 -4.28 4.25 14.85
C ASN A 50 -4.48 5.62 14.19
N ALA A 51 -5.62 5.85 13.55
CA ALA A 51 -5.91 7.06 12.80
C ALA A 51 -6.01 8.29 13.72
N ALA A 52 -5.32 9.36 13.36
CA ALA A 52 -5.38 10.62 14.09
C ALA A 52 -6.81 11.20 14.05
N PRO A 53 -7.39 11.58 15.20
CA PRO A 53 -8.79 11.96 15.30
C PRO A 53 -9.13 13.31 14.63
N GLU A 54 -8.12 14.15 14.37
CA GLU A 54 -8.26 15.45 13.71
C GLU A 54 -8.44 15.38 12.19
N TYR A 55 -8.26 14.19 11.59
CA TYR A 55 -8.42 13.99 10.14
C TYR A 55 -9.61 13.08 9.81
N GLN A 56 -10.18 13.30 8.62
CA GLN A 56 -11.18 12.42 8.03
C GLN A 56 -10.48 11.46 7.05
N TYR A 57 -10.56 10.16 7.28
CA TYR A 57 -9.96 9.14 6.39
C TYR A 57 -10.98 8.70 5.34
N GLN A 58 -10.70 8.96 4.06
CA GLN A 58 -11.54 8.52 2.96
C GLN A 58 -10.88 7.34 2.26
N LEU A 59 -11.37 6.13 2.57
CA LEU A 59 -10.88 4.88 2.00
C LEU A 59 -11.56 4.59 0.67
N TYR A 60 -10.79 4.11 -0.30
CA TYR A 60 -11.28 3.60 -1.57
C TYR A 60 -10.77 2.18 -1.80
N VAL A 61 -11.65 1.30 -2.25
CA VAL A 61 -11.30 -0.05 -2.71
C VAL A 61 -11.52 -0.12 -4.20
N VAL A 62 -10.44 -0.30 -4.96
CA VAL A 62 -10.47 -0.53 -6.41
C VAL A 62 -10.43 -2.03 -6.65
N HIS A 63 -11.45 -2.58 -7.31
CA HIS A 63 -11.61 -4.03 -7.49
C HIS A 63 -12.39 -4.38 -8.75
N THR A 64 -12.41 -5.67 -9.11
CA THR A 64 -13.22 -6.19 -10.22
C THR A 64 -14.05 -7.42 -9.86
N ASP A 65 -13.75 -8.09 -8.73
CA ASP A 65 -14.35 -9.40 -8.40
C ASP A 65 -14.99 -9.49 -7.01
N LEU A 66 -15.03 -8.37 -6.24
CA LEU A 66 -15.67 -8.36 -4.93
C LEU A 66 -17.18 -8.51 -5.05
N GLN A 67 -17.74 -9.49 -4.34
CA GLN A 67 -19.15 -9.74 -4.26
C GLN A 67 -19.83 -8.87 -3.18
N PRO A 68 -21.16 -8.66 -3.21
CA PRO A 68 -21.86 -7.84 -2.23
C PRO A 68 -21.58 -8.20 -0.76
N HIS A 69 -21.45 -9.49 -0.43
CA HIS A 69 -21.15 -9.93 0.93
C HIS A 69 -19.73 -9.59 1.37
N HIS A 70 -18.73 -9.56 0.45
CA HIS A 70 -17.39 -9.08 0.71
C HIS A 70 -17.41 -7.59 1.05
N ILE A 71 -18.08 -6.79 0.22
CA ILE A 71 -18.24 -5.35 0.40
C ILE A 71 -18.92 -5.03 1.74
N GLN A 72 -20.00 -5.77 2.07
CA GLN A 72 -20.72 -5.59 3.33
C GLN A 72 -19.83 -5.89 4.55
N ARG A 73 -19.02 -6.96 4.48
CA ARG A 73 -18.06 -7.31 5.54
C ARG A 73 -17.06 -6.18 5.80
N ILE A 74 -16.46 -5.66 4.74
CA ILE A 74 -15.50 -4.57 4.82
C ILE A 74 -16.16 -3.30 5.37
N LYS A 75 -17.33 -2.93 4.83
CA LYS A 75 -18.12 -1.77 5.33
C LYS A 75 -18.41 -1.87 6.83
N LYS A 76 -18.73 -3.08 7.31
CA LYS A 76 -18.98 -3.31 8.74
C LYS A 76 -17.75 -3.00 9.61
N VAL A 77 -16.55 -3.34 9.15
CA VAL A 77 -15.31 -2.98 9.89
C VAL A 77 -15.14 -1.47 9.96
N VAL A 78 -15.25 -0.78 8.83
CA VAL A 78 -15.03 0.68 8.77
C VAL A 78 -16.11 1.46 9.52
N SER A 79 -17.35 0.97 9.56
CA SER A 79 -18.47 1.65 10.24
C SER A 79 -18.30 1.83 11.75
N HIS A 80 -17.35 1.16 12.38
CA HIS A 80 -17.02 1.35 13.79
C HIS A 80 -16.22 2.63 14.06
N PHE A 81 -15.71 3.28 13.02
CA PHE A 81 -14.84 4.46 13.12
C PHE A 81 -15.56 5.70 12.59
N HIS A 82 -15.75 6.69 13.45
CA HIS A 82 -16.54 7.89 13.13
C HIS A 82 -15.84 8.87 12.17
N ASN A 83 -14.50 8.82 12.11
CA ASN A 83 -13.66 9.65 11.24
C ASN A 83 -13.23 8.94 9.96
N ALA A 84 -13.98 7.92 9.52
CA ALA A 84 -13.66 7.18 8.31
C ALA A 84 -14.90 6.95 7.43
N ASN A 85 -14.67 6.97 6.12
CA ASN A 85 -15.63 6.53 5.11
C ASN A 85 -14.96 5.58 4.14
N ILE A 86 -15.75 4.71 3.47
CA ILE A 86 -15.25 3.79 2.47
C ILE A 86 -16.14 3.77 1.23
N GLN A 87 -15.49 3.80 0.07
CA GLN A 87 -16.14 3.66 -1.23
C GLN A 87 -15.48 2.53 -2.04
N PHE A 88 -16.28 1.89 -2.91
CA PHE A 88 -15.82 0.81 -3.77
C PHE A 88 -15.93 1.27 -5.22
N LYS A 89 -14.84 1.11 -5.97
CA LYS A 89 -14.76 1.44 -7.41
C LYS A 89 -14.52 0.17 -8.19
N ASN A 90 -15.44 -0.17 -9.08
CA ASN A 90 -15.24 -1.25 -10.03
C ASN A 90 -14.33 -0.78 -11.17
N ALA A 91 -13.20 -1.47 -11.33
CA ALA A 91 -12.16 -1.16 -12.32
C ALA A 91 -12.17 -2.11 -13.52
N SER A 92 -13.25 -2.87 -13.76
CA SER A 92 -13.32 -3.87 -14.83
C SER A 92 -13.12 -3.30 -16.23
N HIS A 93 -13.39 -2.00 -16.44
CA HIS A 93 -13.13 -1.35 -17.72
C HIS A 93 -11.63 -1.22 -18.08
N TYR A 94 -10.73 -1.33 -17.08
CA TYR A 94 -9.29 -1.40 -17.32
C TYR A 94 -8.79 -2.81 -17.66
N ASP A 95 -9.61 -3.85 -17.45
CA ASP A 95 -9.21 -5.25 -17.62
C ASP A 95 -8.96 -5.64 -19.07
N THR A 96 -9.61 -4.99 -20.04
CA THR A 96 -9.44 -5.29 -21.47
C THR A 96 -7.99 -5.13 -21.95
N ALA A 97 -7.24 -4.21 -21.33
CA ALA A 97 -5.83 -4.03 -21.60
C ALA A 97 -4.99 -5.16 -20.97
N TRP A 98 -5.39 -5.63 -19.78
CA TRP A 98 -4.72 -6.70 -19.04
C TRP A 98 -4.96 -8.10 -19.63
N ASP A 99 -6.17 -8.39 -20.09
CA ASP A 99 -6.54 -9.72 -20.61
C ASP A 99 -5.68 -10.14 -21.81
N LYS A 100 -5.19 -9.19 -22.60
CA LYS A 100 -4.22 -9.43 -23.69
C LYS A 100 -2.84 -9.87 -23.18
N LEU A 101 -2.52 -9.63 -21.93
CA LEU A 101 -1.21 -9.86 -21.30
C LEU A 101 -1.21 -11.06 -20.34
N ARG A 102 -2.39 -11.58 -20.00
CA ARG A 102 -2.65 -12.59 -18.96
C ARG A 102 -1.84 -13.88 -19.08
N ASN A 103 -1.42 -14.25 -20.29
CA ASN A 103 -0.72 -15.51 -20.52
C ASN A 103 0.77 -15.52 -20.16
N LYS A 104 1.34 -14.41 -19.66
CA LYS A 104 2.79 -14.26 -19.49
C LYS A 104 3.24 -13.73 -18.13
N SER A 105 2.34 -13.33 -17.24
CA SER A 105 2.73 -12.70 -15.96
C SER A 105 2.16 -13.46 -14.76
N HIS A 106 3.00 -13.62 -13.73
CA HIS A 106 2.59 -14.17 -12.42
C HIS A 106 1.93 -13.11 -11.52
N PHE A 107 1.84 -11.87 -11.99
CA PHE A 107 1.31 -10.75 -11.24
C PHE A 107 -0.19 -10.62 -11.48
N SER A 108 -0.89 -10.15 -10.46
CA SER A 108 -2.31 -9.86 -10.56
C SER A 108 -2.53 -8.50 -11.24
N LYS A 109 -3.70 -8.32 -11.87
CA LYS A 109 -4.06 -7.07 -12.55
C LYS A 109 -4.16 -5.86 -11.62
N GLU A 110 -4.34 -6.11 -10.35
CA GLU A 110 -4.47 -5.09 -9.31
C GLU A 110 -3.24 -4.17 -9.23
N ILE A 111 -2.05 -4.65 -9.61
CA ILE A 111 -0.84 -3.82 -9.65
C ILE A 111 -0.94 -2.68 -10.67
N PHE A 112 -1.66 -2.90 -11.78
CA PHE A 112 -1.85 -1.91 -12.84
C PHE A 112 -2.68 -0.71 -12.40
N TYR A 113 -3.64 -0.91 -11.50
CA TYR A 113 -4.50 0.18 -11.03
C TYR A 113 -3.75 1.27 -10.25
N LYS A 114 -2.55 0.99 -9.75
CA LYS A 114 -1.66 2.00 -9.16
C LYS A 114 -1.22 3.06 -10.17
N LEU A 115 -1.10 2.66 -11.45
CA LEU A 115 -0.65 3.53 -12.54
C LEU A 115 -1.79 4.36 -13.15
N THR A 116 -3.06 4.02 -12.87
CA THR A 116 -4.25 4.70 -13.40
C THR A 116 -4.96 5.57 -12.37
N ALA A 117 -4.32 5.81 -11.22
CA ALA A 117 -4.92 6.52 -10.10
C ALA A 117 -5.31 7.97 -10.43
N ALA A 118 -4.58 8.66 -11.33
CA ALA A 118 -4.85 10.06 -11.67
C ALA A 118 -6.19 10.24 -12.39
N GLU A 119 -6.61 9.26 -13.21
CA GLU A 119 -7.91 9.21 -13.86
C GLU A 119 -9.01 8.76 -12.87
N MET A 120 -8.71 7.77 -12.03
CA MET A 120 -9.69 7.22 -11.08
C MET A 120 -10.12 8.20 -10.01
N PHE A 121 -9.25 9.14 -9.62
CA PHE A 121 -9.45 10.07 -8.50
C PHE A 121 -9.24 11.53 -8.92
N PRO A 122 -10.02 12.05 -9.89
CA PRO A 122 -9.84 13.40 -10.43
C PRO A 122 -10.12 14.51 -9.39
N GLN A 123 -10.87 14.19 -8.32
CA GLN A 123 -11.23 15.12 -7.26
C GLN A 123 -10.11 15.42 -6.27
N TYR A 124 -9.00 14.66 -6.32
CA TYR A 124 -7.87 14.85 -5.41
C TYR A 124 -6.62 15.35 -6.15
N GLU A 125 -5.84 16.20 -5.48
CA GLU A 125 -4.51 16.55 -5.95
C GLU A 125 -3.47 15.49 -5.57
N ARG A 126 -3.68 14.82 -4.43
CA ARG A 126 -2.81 13.78 -3.88
C ARG A 126 -3.65 12.65 -3.30
N ILE A 127 -3.11 11.45 -3.28
CA ILE A 127 -3.74 10.28 -2.65
C ILE A 127 -2.66 9.34 -2.10
N LEU A 128 -2.94 8.70 -0.98
CA LEU A 128 -2.14 7.57 -0.50
C LEU A 128 -2.58 6.28 -1.20
N PHE A 129 -1.63 5.40 -1.39
CA PHE A 129 -1.87 4.00 -1.76
C PHE A 129 -1.30 3.07 -0.70
N SER A 130 -1.98 1.95 -0.43
CA SER A 130 -1.43 0.85 0.38
C SER A 130 -1.89 -0.50 -0.14
N ASP A 131 -1.00 -1.49 -0.09
CA ASP A 131 -1.37 -2.89 -0.13
C ASP A 131 -2.20 -3.27 1.12
N VAL A 132 -2.86 -4.44 1.11
CA VAL A 132 -3.73 -4.88 2.23
C VAL A 132 -3.14 -6.05 3.02
N ASP A 133 -2.04 -6.63 2.58
CA ASP A 133 -1.27 -7.63 3.34
C ASP A 133 -0.35 -6.95 4.37
N VAL A 134 -0.93 -6.05 5.13
CA VAL A 134 -0.24 -5.16 6.06
C VAL A 134 -0.95 -5.11 7.41
N LEU A 135 -0.21 -4.65 8.42
CA LEU A 135 -0.75 -4.23 9.72
C LEU A 135 -0.23 -2.82 10.01
N PHE A 136 -1.13 -1.87 10.21
CA PHE A 136 -0.76 -0.53 10.64
C PHE A 136 -0.57 -0.50 12.16
N THR A 137 0.52 0.10 12.61
CA THR A 137 0.92 0.16 14.03
C THR A 137 1.00 1.59 14.56
N ALA A 138 0.85 2.59 13.65
CA ALA A 138 0.80 4.00 13.97
C ALA A 138 0.00 4.77 12.90
N ASP A 139 -0.28 6.05 13.18
CA ASP A 139 -0.98 6.94 12.26
C ASP A 139 -0.19 7.20 10.99
N ILE A 140 -0.93 7.31 9.86
CA ILE A 140 -0.36 7.51 8.53
C ILE A 140 -0.43 8.96 8.04
N SER A 141 -1.15 9.85 8.73
CA SER A 141 -1.47 11.20 8.24
C SER A 141 -0.23 12.00 7.84
N SER A 142 0.83 11.91 8.64
CA SER A 142 2.07 12.63 8.37
C SER A 142 2.72 12.27 7.02
N SER A 143 2.45 11.09 6.47
CA SER A 143 2.92 10.71 5.14
C SER A 143 2.21 11.43 4.01
N PHE A 144 0.94 11.80 4.21
CA PHE A 144 0.15 12.52 3.22
C PHE A 144 0.65 13.95 3.00
N PHE A 145 1.24 14.56 4.03
CA PHE A 145 1.76 15.93 3.99
C PHE A 145 3.23 16.04 3.58
N LEU A 146 3.87 14.93 3.23
CA LEU A 146 5.24 14.99 2.71
C LEU A 146 5.30 15.76 1.38
N TYR A 147 6.40 16.49 1.17
CA TYR A 147 6.70 17.20 -0.09
C TYR A 147 5.62 18.19 -0.54
N PRO A 148 5.13 19.10 0.32
CA PRO A 148 3.95 19.94 0.05
C PRO A 148 4.11 20.86 -1.15
N ASN A 149 5.34 21.31 -1.44
CA ASN A 149 5.65 22.30 -2.49
C ASN A 149 6.60 21.74 -3.57
N GLU A 150 6.80 20.41 -3.61
CA GLU A 150 7.72 19.79 -4.55
C GLU A 150 6.99 19.17 -5.73
N LYS A 151 7.60 19.26 -6.91
CA LYS A 151 7.17 18.48 -8.07
C LYS A 151 7.66 17.04 -7.91
N PHE A 152 6.73 16.10 -7.90
CA PHE A 152 6.98 14.66 -7.95
C PHE A 152 5.74 13.94 -8.48
N TYR A 153 5.89 12.69 -8.92
CA TYR A 153 4.77 11.84 -9.33
C TYR A 153 4.44 10.81 -8.26
N TYR A 154 5.44 10.11 -7.75
CA TYR A 154 5.30 9.10 -6.70
C TYR A 154 6.34 9.33 -5.62
N ALA A 155 5.94 9.09 -4.36
CA ALA A 155 6.84 8.99 -3.24
C ALA A 155 6.61 7.66 -2.51
N GLY A 156 7.67 6.93 -2.21
CA GLY A 156 7.64 5.64 -1.53
C GLY A 156 8.94 5.38 -0.77
N THR A 157 9.01 4.31 -0.02
CA THR A 157 10.25 3.94 0.67
C THR A 157 11.25 3.36 -0.34
N ARG A 158 12.48 3.83 -0.28
CA ARG A 158 13.57 3.22 -1.04
C ARG A 158 13.91 1.83 -0.45
N PRO A 159 14.23 0.82 -1.26
CA PRO A 159 14.74 -0.44 -0.70
C PRO A 159 15.97 -0.20 0.18
N ILE A 160 15.93 -0.68 1.43
CA ILE A 160 17.05 -0.56 2.36
C ILE A 160 18.14 -1.61 2.08
N GLN A 161 17.73 -2.75 1.52
CA GLN A 161 18.59 -3.87 1.15
C GLN A 161 19.01 -3.79 -0.31
N GLU A 162 20.14 -4.45 -0.62
CA GLU A 162 20.60 -4.65 -1.99
C GLU A 162 19.52 -5.34 -2.84
N ASN A 163 19.35 -4.86 -4.07
CA ASN A 163 18.39 -5.46 -5.00
C ASN A 163 18.92 -6.80 -5.54
N THR A 164 18.34 -7.89 -5.05
CA THR A 164 18.72 -9.26 -5.45
C THR A 164 18.32 -9.63 -6.88
N ASN A 165 17.53 -8.80 -7.56
CA ASN A 165 17.13 -9.00 -8.95
C ASN A 165 18.15 -8.44 -9.98
N LEU A 166 19.24 -7.79 -9.56
CA LEU A 166 20.25 -7.23 -10.48
C LEU A 166 20.69 -8.20 -11.57
N PRO A 167 20.96 -9.50 -11.30
CA PRO A 167 21.33 -10.45 -12.36
C PRO A 167 20.22 -10.73 -13.38
N ARG A 168 18.95 -10.55 -13.00
CA ARG A 168 17.79 -10.65 -13.92
C ARG A 168 17.66 -9.40 -14.74
N TYR A 169 17.80 -8.22 -14.11
CA TYR A 169 17.80 -6.94 -14.81
C TYR A 169 18.86 -6.88 -15.90
N ALA A 170 20.06 -7.39 -15.64
CA ALA A 170 21.16 -7.42 -16.60
C ALA A 170 20.87 -8.21 -17.89
N LYS A 171 19.85 -9.07 -17.90
CA LYS A 171 19.41 -9.83 -19.08
C LYS A 171 18.37 -9.10 -19.92
N GLU A 172 17.58 -8.23 -19.30
CA GLU A 172 16.37 -7.65 -19.90
C GLU A 172 16.51 -6.14 -20.15
N PHE A 173 17.45 -5.47 -19.47
CA PHE A 173 17.55 -4.02 -19.45
C PHE A 173 18.94 -3.54 -19.82
N THR A 174 19.01 -2.32 -20.39
CA THR A 174 20.26 -1.62 -20.64
C THR A 174 20.91 -1.16 -19.34
N GLN A 175 22.22 -0.85 -19.38
CA GLN A 175 22.94 -0.35 -18.20
C GLN A 175 22.35 0.97 -17.67
N GLU A 176 21.84 1.83 -18.56
CA GLU A 176 21.19 3.07 -18.18
C GLU A 176 19.86 2.82 -17.45
N GLU A 177 19.01 1.91 -17.97
CA GLU A 177 17.76 1.51 -17.31
C GLU A 177 18.02 0.88 -15.94
N ILE A 178 19.04 0.01 -15.83
CA ILE A 178 19.43 -0.59 -14.54
C ILE A 178 19.85 0.48 -13.54
N ARG A 179 20.59 1.50 -13.99
CA ARG A 179 20.98 2.63 -13.15
C ARG A 179 19.75 3.42 -12.69
N LEU A 180 18.82 3.72 -13.58
CA LEU A 180 17.59 4.43 -13.22
C LEU A 180 16.76 3.63 -12.19
N ILE A 181 16.59 2.32 -12.41
CA ILE A 181 15.91 1.44 -11.44
C ILE A 181 16.63 1.50 -10.11
N SER A 182 17.94 1.30 -10.08
CA SER A 182 18.73 1.29 -8.84
C SER A 182 18.70 2.62 -8.09
N ASP A 183 18.68 3.75 -8.80
CA ASP A 183 18.69 5.08 -8.19
C ASP A 183 17.30 5.53 -7.73
N TYR A 184 16.22 5.06 -8.40
CA TYR A 184 14.87 5.58 -8.22
C TYR A 184 13.84 4.53 -7.79
N GLU A 185 14.23 3.28 -7.60
CA GLU A 185 13.30 2.26 -7.10
C GLU A 185 12.66 2.66 -5.77
N ILE A 186 11.32 2.53 -5.71
CA ILE A 186 10.53 2.70 -4.49
C ILE A 186 9.65 1.47 -4.27
N SER A 187 9.37 1.16 -3.02
CA SER A 187 8.39 0.13 -2.67
C SER A 187 6.98 0.57 -3.10
N ALA A 188 6.31 -0.28 -3.88
CA ALA A 188 4.92 -0.03 -4.30
C ALA A 188 3.88 -0.51 -3.28
N GLY A 189 4.30 -0.99 -2.10
CA GLY A 189 3.39 -1.43 -1.03
C GLY A 189 2.77 -0.31 -0.21
N TYR A 190 3.37 0.90 -0.26
CA TYR A 190 2.85 2.12 0.33
C TYR A 190 3.42 3.34 -0.39
N MET A 191 2.57 4.21 -0.90
CA MET A 191 3.00 5.36 -1.71
C MET A 191 2.12 6.59 -1.46
N LEU A 192 2.72 7.77 -1.56
CA LEU A 192 2.02 9.02 -1.81
C LEU A 192 2.10 9.32 -3.31
N ILE A 193 0.95 9.54 -3.95
CA ILE A 193 0.84 9.79 -5.39
C ILE A 193 0.37 11.23 -5.61
N ASN A 194 1.14 12.01 -6.36
CA ASN A 194 0.78 13.37 -6.75
C ASN A 194 -0.03 13.34 -8.06
N LEU A 195 -1.32 13.16 -7.92
CA LEU A 195 -2.25 13.04 -9.05
C LEU A 195 -2.31 14.31 -9.91
N LYS A 196 -2.11 15.48 -9.28
CA LYS A 196 -2.09 16.77 -9.99
C LYS A 196 -0.94 16.82 -10.98
N CYS A 197 0.31 16.57 -10.54
CA CYS A 197 1.46 16.57 -11.43
C CYS A 197 1.35 15.50 -12.51
N ILE A 198 0.82 14.30 -12.19
CA ILE A 198 0.60 13.23 -13.17
C ILE A 198 -0.37 13.69 -14.27
N ARG A 199 -1.44 14.40 -13.92
CA ARG A 199 -2.41 14.93 -14.89
C ARG A 199 -1.83 16.09 -15.71
N GLU A 200 -1.20 17.06 -15.06
CA GLU A 200 -0.60 18.24 -15.71
C GLU A 200 0.44 17.85 -16.76
N ASP A 201 1.25 16.82 -16.48
CA ASP A 201 2.30 16.33 -17.39
C ASP A 201 1.82 15.18 -18.29
N ASN A 202 0.55 14.78 -18.27
CA ASN A 202 0.00 13.61 -18.98
C ASN A 202 0.78 12.30 -18.72
N LYS A 203 1.41 12.20 -17.55
CA LYS A 203 2.33 11.11 -17.20
C LYS A 203 1.64 9.73 -17.13
N GLN A 204 0.34 9.68 -16.83
CA GLN A 204 -0.40 8.41 -16.82
C GLN A 204 -0.42 7.72 -18.18
N ILE A 205 -0.52 8.47 -19.27
CA ILE A 205 -0.51 7.92 -20.64
C ILE A 205 0.83 7.23 -20.91
N GLU A 206 1.94 7.90 -20.58
CA GLU A 206 3.28 7.34 -20.73
C GLU A 206 3.47 6.07 -19.89
N LEU A 207 3.09 6.11 -18.60
CA LEU A 207 3.17 4.99 -17.68
C LEU A 207 2.40 3.76 -18.20
N THR A 208 1.16 3.95 -18.61
CA THR A 208 0.30 2.84 -19.07
C THR A 208 0.78 2.27 -20.40
N GLN A 209 1.22 3.11 -21.33
CA GLN A 209 1.80 2.65 -22.60
C GLN A 209 3.12 1.91 -22.37
N PHE A 210 4.01 2.45 -21.53
CA PHE A 210 5.26 1.80 -21.19
C PHE A 210 5.02 0.44 -20.54
N PHE A 211 4.11 0.36 -19.57
CA PHE A 211 3.75 -0.87 -18.90
C PHE A 211 3.28 -1.94 -19.91
N HIS A 212 2.33 -1.60 -20.79
CA HIS A 212 1.82 -2.53 -21.80
C HIS A 212 2.88 -3.02 -22.78
N ASN A 213 3.75 -2.11 -23.23
CA ASN A 213 4.77 -2.45 -24.21
C ASN A 213 5.93 -3.28 -23.63
N ASN A 214 6.13 -3.21 -22.31
CA ASN A 214 7.31 -3.78 -21.66
C ASN A 214 7.00 -4.87 -20.62
N LEU A 215 5.72 -5.23 -20.38
CA LEU A 215 5.33 -6.16 -19.32
C LEU A 215 6.12 -7.48 -19.33
N ASN A 216 6.50 -7.97 -20.51
CA ASN A 216 7.22 -9.24 -20.64
C ASN A 216 8.65 -9.20 -20.07
N ARG A 217 9.28 -8.02 -20.01
CA ARG A 217 10.64 -7.83 -19.50
C ARG A 217 10.68 -7.24 -18.09
N LEU A 218 9.58 -6.61 -17.63
CA LEU A 218 9.49 -6.05 -16.29
C LEU A 218 9.61 -7.16 -15.23
N ILE A 219 10.42 -6.93 -14.20
CA ILE A 219 10.71 -7.88 -13.13
C ILE A 219 9.85 -7.61 -11.92
N LEU A 220 9.76 -6.33 -11.52
CA LEU A 220 8.83 -5.79 -10.54
C LEU A 220 7.94 -4.77 -11.27
N PRO A 221 6.87 -5.21 -11.98
CA PRO A 221 6.30 -4.48 -13.09
C PRO A 221 5.92 -3.03 -12.80
N GLU A 222 5.18 -2.76 -11.72
CA GLU A 222 4.79 -1.40 -11.39
C GLU A 222 5.95 -0.56 -10.84
N GLN A 223 6.88 -1.16 -10.08
CA GLN A 223 8.04 -0.47 -9.53
C GLN A 223 9.03 -0.09 -10.62
N ASP A 224 9.35 -1.04 -11.51
CA ASP A 224 10.22 -0.81 -12.67
C ASP A 224 9.66 0.28 -13.58
N CYS A 225 8.34 0.20 -13.88
CA CYS A 225 7.65 1.18 -14.69
C CYS A 225 7.72 2.58 -14.07
N ILE A 226 7.43 2.70 -12.75
CA ILE A 226 7.51 3.96 -12.03
C ILE A 226 8.95 4.51 -12.05
N ALA A 227 9.96 3.67 -11.77
CA ALA A 227 11.34 4.11 -11.77
C ALA A 227 11.79 4.62 -13.15
N LEU A 228 11.47 3.89 -14.22
CA LEU A 228 11.91 4.21 -15.58
C LEU A 228 11.18 5.41 -16.19
N CYS A 229 9.87 5.54 -15.94
CA CYS A 229 9.06 6.61 -16.53
C CYS A 229 9.03 7.90 -15.70
N CYS A 230 9.24 7.82 -14.37
CA CYS A 230 9.04 8.94 -13.48
C CYS A 230 10.32 9.58 -12.95
N ALA A 231 11.50 8.97 -13.15
CA ALA A 231 12.77 9.61 -12.80
C ALA A 231 12.94 10.95 -13.57
N PRO A 232 13.51 12.00 -12.94
CA PRO A 232 14.00 12.09 -11.57
C PRO A 232 12.93 12.59 -10.57
N TYR A 233 11.65 12.61 -10.94
CA TYR A 233 10.55 13.17 -10.14
C TYR A 233 9.93 12.13 -9.19
N LEU A 234 10.79 11.32 -8.56
CA LEU A 234 10.44 10.43 -7.45
C LEU A 234 10.96 10.99 -6.13
N ARG A 235 10.31 10.63 -5.02
CA ARG A 235 10.72 11.04 -3.68
C ARG A 235 10.77 9.84 -2.75
N PHE A 236 11.64 9.91 -1.73
CA PHE A 236 11.86 8.81 -0.80
C PHE A 236 11.22 9.09 0.56
N MET A 237 10.26 8.27 0.93
CA MET A 237 9.61 8.32 2.24
C MET A 237 10.49 7.67 3.32
N PRO A 238 10.33 8.05 4.60
CA PRO A 238 10.97 7.37 5.71
C PRO A 238 10.68 5.86 5.71
N TYR A 239 11.67 5.04 6.04
CA TYR A 239 11.59 3.58 6.00
C TYR A 239 10.48 2.99 6.85
N LYS A 240 10.07 3.65 7.93
CA LYS A 240 8.98 3.22 8.83
C LYS A 240 7.64 2.97 8.14
N TYR A 241 7.43 3.51 6.95
CA TYR A 241 6.18 3.35 6.19
C TYR A 241 6.09 2.04 5.42
N VAL A 242 7.20 1.32 5.21
CA VAL A 242 7.17 -0.06 4.69
C VAL A 242 8.25 -0.86 5.39
N VAL A 243 7.88 -1.63 6.41
CA VAL A 243 8.78 -2.56 7.10
C VAL A 243 8.29 -3.98 6.87
N CYS A 244 9.09 -4.78 6.17
CA CYS A 244 8.70 -6.16 5.87
C CYS A 244 8.83 -7.04 7.13
N ALA A 245 7.86 -7.93 7.33
CA ALA A 245 7.82 -8.82 8.50
C ALA A 245 9.08 -9.70 8.61
N PHE A 246 9.65 -10.17 7.49
CA PHE A 246 10.86 -10.99 7.47
C PHE A 246 12.10 -10.23 7.99
N GLN A 247 12.13 -8.90 7.87
CA GLN A 247 13.26 -8.08 8.32
C GLN A 247 13.46 -8.14 9.85
N PHE A 248 12.44 -8.54 10.62
CA PHE A 248 12.57 -8.75 12.06
C PHE A 248 13.36 -10.00 12.45
N HIS A 249 13.55 -10.91 11.51
CA HIS A 249 14.38 -12.10 11.71
C HIS A 249 15.85 -11.86 11.36
N GLU A 250 16.13 -10.89 10.51
CA GLU A 250 17.48 -10.68 9.98
C GLU A 250 18.41 -10.09 11.04
N ASP A 251 19.64 -10.61 11.09
CA ASP A 251 20.74 -9.99 11.82
C ASP A 251 21.25 -8.76 11.05
N PRO A 252 21.12 -7.55 11.57
CA PRO A 252 21.53 -6.33 10.88
C PRO A 252 23.01 -6.33 10.46
N GLN A 253 23.86 -7.08 11.18
CA GLN A 253 25.28 -7.21 10.85
C GLN A 253 25.53 -7.98 9.55
N ARG A 254 24.56 -8.82 9.14
CA ARG A 254 24.63 -9.66 7.94
C ARG A 254 23.83 -9.12 6.76
N VAL A 255 23.04 -8.09 6.98
CA VAL A 255 22.26 -7.45 5.91
C VAL A 255 23.21 -6.83 4.89
N LYS A 256 22.95 -7.10 3.61
CA LYS A 256 23.56 -6.38 2.50
C LYS A 256 22.71 -5.15 2.21
N PHE A 257 23.23 -3.99 2.57
CA PHE A 257 22.55 -2.72 2.37
C PHE A 257 22.69 -2.24 0.92
N ASN A 258 21.68 -1.47 0.46
CA ASN A 258 21.67 -0.92 -0.89
C ASN A 258 22.85 0.05 -1.09
N PRO A 259 23.82 -0.27 -1.96
CA PRO A 259 25.03 0.55 -2.14
C PRO A 259 24.74 1.90 -2.82
N ASN A 260 23.59 2.00 -3.53
CA ASN A 260 23.17 3.23 -4.22
C ASN A 260 22.55 4.26 -3.25
N ASN A 261 22.30 3.87 -1.99
CA ASN A 261 21.91 4.82 -0.96
C ASN A 261 23.16 5.44 -0.32
N ALA A 262 23.44 6.69 -0.67
CA ALA A 262 24.59 7.43 -0.14
C ALA A 262 24.68 7.42 1.40
N SER A 263 23.52 7.38 2.09
CA SER A 263 23.46 7.28 3.56
C SER A 263 23.96 5.93 4.09
N PHE A 264 24.12 4.90 3.24
CA PHE A 264 24.54 3.55 3.63
C PHE A 264 25.96 3.19 3.20
N GLN A 265 26.75 4.16 2.76
CA GLN A 265 28.19 3.96 2.54
C GLN A 265 28.93 3.60 3.85
N ASP A 266 28.43 4.12 4.98
CA ASP A 266 28.84 3.68 6.33
C ASP A 266 27.90 2.58 6.83
N LYS A 267 28.46 1.40 7.07
CA LYS A 267 27.73 0.22 7.55
C LYS A 267 27.08 0.46 8.92
N GLN A 268 27.68 1.23 9.81
CA GLN A 268 27.12 1.49 11.14
C GLN A 268 25.90 2.43 11.03
N VAL A 269 25.95 3.41 10.14
CA VAL A 269 24.81 4.27 9.83
C VAL A 269 23.66 3.44 9.25
N ALA A 270 23.95 2.52 8.34
CA ALA A 270 22.94 1.63 7.73
C ALA A 270 22.30 0.70 8.78
N ILE A 271 23.10 0.10 9.68
CA ILE A 271 22.60 -0.74 10.77
C ILE A 271 21.71 0.06 11.73
N LYS A 272 22.13 1.28 12.08
CA LYS A 272 21.32 2.16 12.93
C LYS A 272 19.97 2.46 12.28
N ALA A 273 19.95 2.88 11.02
CA ALA A 273 18.72 3.15 10.28
C ALA A 273 17.82 1.92 10.17
N TYR A 274 18.41 0.73 9.99
CA TYR A 274 17.69 -0.54 9.95
C TYR A 274 17.00 -0.89 11.28
N ASN A 275 17.68 -0.63 12.40
CA ASN A 275 17.11 -0.84 13.73
C ASN A 275 16.00 0.18 14.03
N GLU A 276 16.24 1.48 13.77
CA GLU A 276 15.23 2.53 13.94
C GLU A 276 13.97 2.28 13.13
N MET A 277 14.10 1.80 11.90
CA MET A 277 12.96 1.40 11.06
C MET A 277 12.11 0.33 11.76
N ARG A 278 12.74 -0.69 12.36
CA ARG A 278 12.04 -1.79 13.07
C ARG A 278 11.39 -1.33 14.40
N GLU A 279 11.93 -0.30 15.03
CA GLU A 279 11.39 0.27 16.27
C GLU A 279 10.22 1.23 16.02
N GLN A 280 10.22 1.92 14.89
CA GLN A 280 9.27 2.99 14.56
C GLN A 280 8.26 2.59 13.48
N VAL A 281 7.94 1.32 13.33
CA VAL A 281 7.06 0.82 12.29
C VAL A 281 5.74 1.58 12.26
N VAL A 282 5.34 2.04 11.08
CA VAL A 282 3.99 2.56 10.81
C VAL A 282 3.18 1.53 10.04
N GLN A 283 3.80 0.89 9.04
CA GLN A 283 3.19 -0.20 8.29
C GLN A 283 4.11 -1.44 8.33
N LEU A 284 3.63 -2.51 8.94
CA LEU A 284 4.23 -3.83 8.90
C LEU A 284 3.68 -4.58 7.69
N HIS A 285 4.55 -4.89 6.72
CA HIS A 285 4.17 -5.50 5.45
C HIS A 285 4.53 -6.98 5.43
N TYR A 286 3.56 -7.83 5.17
CA TYR A 286 3.72 -9.28 4.99
C TYR A 286 4.02 -9.62 3.53
N SER A 287 5.08 -9.01 2.99
CA SER A 287 5.51 -9.26 1.61
C SER A 287 5.96 -10.71 1.40
N GLY A 288 5.98 -11.18 0.15
CA GLY A 288 6.37 -12.54 -0.19
C GLY A 288 5.20 -13.49 -0.39
N ARG A 289 5.54 -14.78 -0.61
CA ARG A 289 4.55 -15.79 -1.01
C ARG A 289 3.67 -16.28 0.13
N GLU A 290 4.25 -16.43 1.33
CA GLU A 290 3.52 -16.86 2.51
C GLU A 290 2.91 -15.65 3.21
N LYS A 291 1.66 -15.81 3.61
CA LYS A 291 0.88 -14.78 4.28
C LYS A 291 0.41 -15.27 5.65
N PRO A 292 0.21 -14.39 6.62
CA PRO A 292 -0.20 -14.82 7.96
C PRO A 292 -1.55 -15.55 7.98
N TRP A 293 -2.44 -15.32 7.02
CA TRP A 293 -3.71 -16.05 6.97
C TRP A 293 -3.60 -17.45 6.38
N ASN A 294 -2.49 -17.81 5.74
CA ASN A 294 -2.27 -19.14 5.18
C ASN A 294 -1.06 -19.89 5.77
N SER A 295 -0.25 -19.25 6.61
CA SER A 295 0.92 -19.87 7.24
C SER A 295 1.21 -19.26 8.62
N PRO A 296 1.19 -20.05 9.71
CA PRO A 296 1.54 -19.56 11.04
C PRO A 296 3.06 -19.39 11.22
N PHE A 297 3.87 -19.75 10.22
CA PHE A 297 5.32 -19.65 10.24
C PHE A 297 5.83 -18.30 9.70
N VAL A 298 4.95 -17.43 9.25
CA VAL A 298 5.31 -16.08 8.82
C VAL A 298 5.76 -15.26 10.03
N TYR A 299 6.85 -14.51 9.88
CA TYR A 299 7.31 -13.61 10.94
C TYR A 299 6.22 -12.61 11.28
N LYS A 300 6.13 -12.27 12.58
CA LYS A 300 5.08 -11.37 13.07
C LYS A 300 3.64 -11.91 12.87
N TYR A 301 3.49 -13.25 12.72
CA TYR A 301 2.18 -13.89 12.62
C TYR A 301 1.27 -13.57 13.82
N LYS A 302 1.83 -13.56 15.04
CA LYS A 302 1.07 -13.30 16.26
C LYS A 302 0.47 -11.90 16.26
N GLU A 303 1.21 -10.91 15.78
CA GLU A 303 0.75 -9.53 15.64
C GLU A 303 -0.42 -9.43 14.69
N TRP A 304 -0.33 -10.12 13.53
CA TRP A 304 -1.43 -10.18 12.58
C TRP A 304 -2.66 -10.89 13.15
N LEU A 305 -2.46 -12.00 13.85
CA LEU A 305 -3.56 -12.75 14.48
C LEU A 305 -4.26 -11.92 15.55
N THR A 306 -3.50 -11.14 16.32
CA THR A 306 -4.05 -10.18 17.29
C THR A 306 -4.89 -9.11 16.57
N GLY A 307 -4.40 -8.53 15.47
CA GLY A 307 -5.15 -7.60 14.65
C GLY A 307 -6.41 -8.23 14.05
N CYS A 308 -6.34 -9.49 13.61
CA CYS A 308 -7.49 -10.24 13.12
C CYS A 308 -8.57 -10.43 14.21
N HIS A 309 -8.16 -10.73 15.45
CA HIS A 309 -9.07 -10.82 16.60
C HIS A 309 -9.69 -9.45 16.91
N GLN A 310 -8.89 -8.39 16.99
CA GLN A 310 -9.35 -7.02 17.25
C GLN A 310 -10.36 -6.54 16.19
N ALA A 311 -10.13 -6.87 14.93
CA ALA A 311 -11.04 -6.59 13.81
C ALA A 311 -12.31 -7.46 13.82
N ASN A 312 -12.49 -8.33 14.82
CA ASN A 312 -13.59 -9.29 14.91
C ASN A 312 -13.70 -10.20 13.67
N GLN A 313 -12.56 -10.63 13.12
CA GLN A 313 -12.48 -11.47 11.93
C GLN A 313 -12.01 -12.91 12.22
N LEU A 314 -11.77 -13.28 13.49
CA LEU A 314 -11.24 -14.59 13.83
C LEU A 314 -12.15 -15.74 13.36
N GLY A 315 -13.48 -15.60 13.50
CA GLY A 315 -14.44 -16.59 12.99
C GLY A 315 -14.35 -16.75 11.46
N TYR A 316 -14.21 -15.65 10.72
CA TYR A 316 -14.05 -15.68 9.27
C TYR A 316 -12.70 -16.28 8.89
N TYR A 317 -11.63 -15.96 9.61
CA TYR A 317 -10.31 -16.58 9.43
C TYR A 317 -10.38 -18.11 9.55
N LEU A 318 -11.04 -18.64 10.58
CA LEU A 318 -11.19 -20.07 10.79
C LEU A 318 -12.03 -20.74 9.68
N LEU A 319 -13.09 -20.10 9.22
CA LEU A 319 -13.91 -20.58 8.10
C LEU A 319 -13.15 -20.64 6.76
N MET A 320 -12.18 -19.74 6.57
CA MET A 320 -11.41 -19.67 5.32
C MET A 320 -10.18 -20.62 5.31
N GLN A 321 -9.82 -21.25 6.42
CA GLN A 321 -8.65 -22.15 6.50
C GLN A 321 -8.61 -23.25 5.44
N PRO A 322 -9.72 -23.97 5.13
CA PRO A 322 -9.70 -25.00 4.08
C PRO A 322 -9.35 -24.43 2.70
N LEU A 323 -9.83 -23.22 2.38
CA LEU A 323 -9.52 -22.54 1.12
C LEU A 323 -8.04 -22.14 1.06
N PHE A 324 -7.52 -21.54 2.12
CA PHE A 324 -6.11 -21.13 2.20
C PHE A 324 -5.16 -22.32 2.14
N PHE A 325 -5.50 -23.42 2.79
CA PHE A 325 -4.75 -24.66 2.71
C PHE A 325 -4.70 -25.22 1.29
N THR A 326 -5.83 -25.24 0.59
CA THR A 326 -5.91 -25.69 -0.80
C THR A 326 -5.08 -24.79 -1.74
N GLN A 327 -5.12 -23.47 -1.54
CA GLN A 327 -4.31 -22.53 -2.29
C GLN A 327 -2.80 -22.73 -2.03
N ARG A 328 -2.44 -23.01 -0.79
CA ARG A 328 -1.06 -23.32 -0.42
C ARG A 328 -0.56 -24.57 -1.14
N LEU A 329 -1.31 -25.65 -1.13
CA LEU A 329 -0.94 -26.89 -1.83
C LEU A 329 -0.73 -26.66 -3.33
N LYS A 330 -1.59 -25.91 -3.99
CA LYS A 330 -1.43 -25.58 -5.43
C LYS A 330 -0.16 -24.78 -5.74
N LYS A 331 0.34 -23.97 -4.79
CA LYS A 331 1.57 -23.17 -4.96
C LYS A 331 2.85 -24.01 -4.85
N TYR A 332 2.82 -25.18 -4.20
CA TYR A 332 3.97 -26.06 -4.05
C TYR A 332 3.97 -27.24 -5.04
N SER A 333 2.92 -27.37 -5.85
CA SER A 333 2.78 -28.41 -6.88
C SER A 333 3.12 -27.92 -8.29
N LEU A 334 3.63 -26.71 -8.43
CA LEU A 334 4.18 -26.08 -9.63
C LEU A 334 5.64 -25.69 -9.40
#